data_ebe917ee315e040b12a68b4928faa844
#
_entry.id   ebe917ee315e040b12a68b4928faa844
#
_cell.length_a   1.000
_cell.length_b   1.000
_cell.length_c   1.000
_cell.angle_alpha   90.00
_cell.angle_beta   90.00
_cell.angle_gamma   90.00
#
_symmetry.space_group_name_H-M   'P 1'
#
loop_
_entity.id
_entity.type
_entity.pdbx_description
1 polymer ?
#
loop_
_entity_poly.entity_id
_entity_poly.type
_entity_poly.pdbx_seq_one_letter_code
_entity_poly.pdbx_strand_id
1 'polypeptide(L)'
;MNTKLPVRFLAAAPVSAKHGILAVVACVASGCVSRDPGTRYVGIRPDSRLMETVRAATRDAGLAEAKSKLVEGLVREDHSHGQLQQRVIRTTADAELVLPDSLAALTPESRARIALAIVPGTKAANPNGRDRTRECLRGAAEVSKAMGFATHFIETEARGTVEENARLIASRMRGVFARSDRVVLVMLSKGAHDVIRYLQEEGVNLPPGDRAKLSVVLSLAGTVQGSVVADWMAHSPRPLAATTRRWLRLSGQDAAIDMLESVARSPWDGETARSLETRFPRLTWISIAMVPDGENGRITEHLWAPYVRKRIERTMPYYSPGDGLVESAASILPDAVNVPEWVVIGSGSHAMPNGTYLGGGRIAPRTTRPGREKLKPESGGEIMSAYLRAMPKTLLQ
;
A
#
# COMPACT_ATOMS: atom_id res chain seq x y z
N MET A 1 -58.31 -4.34 -39.26
CA MET A 1 -58.23 -4.39 -37.79
C MET A 1 -56.76 -4.62 -37.38
N ASN A 2 -56.06 -3.52 -37.04
CA ASN A 2 -54.68 -3.54 -36.68
C ASN A 2 -54.57 -3.32 -35.16
N THR A 3 -54.28 -4.37 -34.38
CA THR A 3 -54.04 -4.29 -32.92
C THR A 3 -52.55 -4.10 -32.68
N LYS A 4 -52.15 -2.86 -32.33
CA LYS A 4 -50.84 -2.54 -31.82
C LYS A 4 -50.77 -2.97 -30.35
N LEU A 5 -49.87 -3.91 -30.03
CA LEU A 5 -49.51 -4.24 -28.65
C LEU A 5 -48.60 -3.15 -28.07
N PRO A 6 -48.79 -2.69 -26.82
CA PRO A 6 -47.93 -1.70 -26.19
C PRO A 6 -46.63 -2.37 -25.68
N VAL A 7 -45.50 -1.85 -26.14
CA VAL A 7 -44.17 -2.17 -25.57
C VAL A 7 -44.09 -1.55 -24.17
N ARG A 8 -44.17 -2.36 -23.14
CA ARG A 8 -43.87 -1.92 -21.78
C ARG A 8 -42.34 -1.82 -21.62
N PHE A 9 -41.86 -0.60 -21.46
CA PHE A 9 -40.50 -0.37 -20.94
C PHE A 9 -40.46 -0.86 -19.50
N LEU A 10 -39.77 -1.97 -19.28
CA LEU A 10 -39.35 -2.36 -17.93
C LEU A 10 -38.24 -1.38 -17.48
N ALA A 11 -38.59 -0.50 -16.56
CA ALA A 11 -37.61 0.31 -15.86
C ALA A 11 -36.62 -0.61 -15.13
N ALA A 12 -35.36 -0.57 -15.53
CA ALA A 12 -34.31 -1.32 -14.89
C ALA A 12 -34.16 -0.83 -13.45
N ALA A 13 -34.48 -1.69 -12.49
CA ALA A 13 -34.17 -1.44 -11.08
C ALA A 13 -32.65 -1.25 -10.88
N PRO A 14 -32.22 -0.35 -10.00
CA PRO A 14 -30.80 -0.14 -9.77
C PRO A 14 -30.19 -1.44 -9.23
N VAL A 15 -29.32 -2.05 -10.03
CA VAL A 15 -28.56 -3.25 -9.63
C VAL A 15 -27.65 -2.86 -8.48
N SER A 16 -27.92 -3.39 -7.30
CA SER A 16 -27.08 -3.11 -6.13
C SER A 16 -25.66 -3.57 -6.40
N ALA A 17 -24.66 -2.81 -5.92
CA ALA A 17 -23.23 -3.08 -6.13
C ALA A 17 -22.81 -4.52 -5.69
N LYS A 18 -23.62 -5.18 -4.86
CA LYS A 18 -23.43 -6.57 -4.41
C LYS A 18 -23.60 -7.60 -5.54
N HIS A 19 -24.47 -7.34 -6.51
CA HIS A 19 -24.72 -8.26 -7.63
C HIS A 19 -23.74 -8.07 -8.79
N GLY A 20 -23.11 -6.90 -8.91
CA GLY A 20 -22.13 -6.61 -9.95
C GLY A 20 -20.87 -7.45 -9.86
N ILE A 21 -20.33 -7.68 -8.66
CA ILE A 21 -19.12 -8.51 -8.45
C ILE A 21 -19.43 -9.97 -8.80
N LEU A 22 -20.60 -10.48 -8.44
CA LEU A 22 -21.03 -11.83 -8.80
C LEU A 22 -21.21 -12.00 -10.32
N ALA A 23 -21.72 -10.98 -11.02
CA ALA A 23 -21.90 -11.01 -12.48
C ALA A 23 -20.55 -11.05 -13.22
N VAL A 24 -19.53 -10.30 -12.77
CA VAL A 24 -18.17 -10.36 -13.33
C VAL A 24 -17.56 -11.75 -13.13
N VAL A 25 -17.76 -12.34 -11.96
CA VAL A 25 -17.29 -13.71 -11.67
C VAL A 25 -18.02 -14.73 -12.56
N ALA A 26 -19.31 -14.58 -12.77
CA ALA A 26 -20.10 -15.47 -13.63
C ALA A 26 -19.72 -15.38 -15.11
N CYS A 27 -19.48 -14.17 -15.65
CA CYS A 27 -19.02 -13.99 -17.02
C CYS A 27 -17.62 -14.57 -17.27
N VAL A 28 -16.75 -14.53 -16.27
CA VAL A 28 -15.41 -15.14 -16.34
C VAL A 28 -15.47 -16.67 -16.25
N ALA A 29 -16.45 -17.21 -15.51
CA ALA A 29 -16.67 -18.66 -15.38
C ALA A 29 -17.24 -19.28 -16.67
N SER A 30 -17.93 -18.52 -17.51
CA SER A 30 -18.65 -19.00 -18.72
C SER A 30 -17.75 -19.27 -19.93
N GLY A 31 -16.44 -19.26 -19.80
CA GLY A 31 -15.53 -19.92 -20.75
C GLY A 31 -15.36 -19.30 -22.15
N CYS A 32 -16.03 -18.20 -22.49
CA CYS A 32 -15.86 -17.53 -23.78
C CYS A 32 -14.58 -16.70 -23.82
N VAL A 33 -13.43 -17.35 -23.85
CA VAL A 33 -12.14 -16.66 -24.01
C VAL A 33 -11.50 -17.19 -25.27
N SER A 34 -11.59 -16.41 -26.36
CA SER A 34 -10.76 -16.62 -27.52
C SER A 34 -9.28 -16.61 -27.10
N ARG A 35 -8.53 -17.57 -27.59
CA ARG A 35 -7.07 -17.58 -27.51
C ARG A 35 -6.58 -16.53 -28.51
N ASP A 36 -6.49 -15.27 -28.09
CA ASP A 36 -5.78 -14.26 -28.85
C ASP A 36 -4.32 -14.24 -28.39
N PRO A 37 -3.38 -14.69 -29.21
CA PRO A 37 -1.93 -14.72 -28.86
C PRO A 37 -1.24 -13.36 -29.10
N GLY A 38 -1.96 -12.30 -29.56
CA GLY A 38 -1.32 -11.26 -30.35
C GLY A 38 -0.78 -10.04 -29.61
N THR A 39 -1.25 -9.66 -28.45
CA THR A 39 -0.75 -8.45 -27.79
C THR A 39 -0.11 -8.76 -26.45
N ARG A 40 1.22 -8.74 -26.45
CA ARG A 40 1.99 -8.79 -25.19
C ARG A 40 1.82 -7.46 -24.47
N TYR A 41 1.10 -7.47 -23.35
CA TYR A 41 1.13 -6.39 -22.38
C TYR A 41 2.56 -6.31 -21.81
N VAL A 42 3.25 -5.20 -22.04
CA VAL A 42 4.66 -5.07 -21.69
C VAL A 42 4.84 -4.64 -20.23
N GLY A 43 3.81 -4.03 -19.62
CA GLY A 43 3.84 -3.55 -18.24
C GLY A 43 4.80 -2.39 -17.98
N ILE A 44 4.92 -2.00 -16.73
CA ILE A 44 5.78 -0.88 -16.32
C ILE A 44 7.25 -1.31 -16.32
N ARG A 45 8.13 -0.42 -16.79
CA ARG A 45 9.57 -0.62 -16.60
C ARG A 45 9.92 -0.47 -15.12
N PRO A 46 10.86 -1.28 -14.59
CA PRO A 46 11.34 -1.11 -13.24
C PRO A 46 12.12 0.20 -13.10
N ASP A 47 11.90 0.92 -11.99
CA ASP A 47 12.60 2.15 -11.64
C ASP A 47 13.81 1.89 -10.73
N SER A 48 14.06 0.63 -10.38
CA SER A 48 15.20 0.24 -9.58
C SER A 48 15.85 -1.04 -10.08
N ARG A 49 17.15 -1.15 -9.88
CA ARG A 49 17.92 -2.38 -10.18
C ARG A 49 17.40 -3.57 -9.40
N LEU A 50 16.92 -3.34 -8.18
CA LEU A 50 16.34 -4.42 -7.38
C LEU A 50 15.08 -4.98 -8.05
N MET A 51 14.15 -4.13 -8.50
CA MET A 51 12.96 -4.58 -9.23
C MET A 51 13.34 -5.35 -10.50
N GLU A 52 14.29 -4.82 -11.27
CA GLU A 52 14.78 -5.47 -12.49
C GLU A 52 15.37 -6.86 -12.19
N THR A 53 16.25 -6.93 -11.18
CA THR A 53 16.90 -8.17 -10.75
C THR A 53 15.87 -9.21 -10.30
N VAL A 54 14.89 -8.80 -9.47
CA VAL A 54 13.87 -9.69 -8.92
C VAL A 54 12.93 -10.20 -10.02
N ARG A 55 12.54 -9.33 -10.95
CA ARG A 55 11.71 -9.71 -12.11
C ARG A 55 12.45 -10.66 -13.06
N ALA A 56 13.73 -10.40 -13.30
CA ALA A 56 14.57 -11.32 -14.09
C ALA A 56 14.69 -12.67 -13.39
N ALA A 57 15.01 -12.72 -12.12
CA ALA A 57 15.08 -13.96 -11.34
C ALA A 57 13.75 -14.72 -11.34
N THR A 58 12.61 -14.02 -11.24
CA THR A 58 11.28 -14.64 -11.31
C THR A 58 11.06 -15.34 -12.66
N ARG A 59 11.46 -14.68 -13.75
CA ARG A 59 11.30 -15.19 -15.12
C ARG A 59 12.24 -16.36 -15.40
N ASP A 60 13.49 -16.25 -14.98
CA ASP A 60 14.58 -17.11 -15.43
C ASP A 60 14.79 -18.33 -14.50
N ALA A 61 14.54 -18.16 -13.20
CA ALA A 61 14.78 -19.20 -12.19
C ALA A 61 13.58 -19.45 -11.24
N GLY A 62 12.50 -18.69 -11.39
CA GLY A 62 11.28 -18.86 -10.61
C GLY A 62 11.24 -18.09 -9.29
N LEU A 63 10.12 -18.27 -8.57
CA LEU A 63 9.78 -17.43 -7.43
C LEU A 63 10.71 -17.62 -6.22
N ALA A 64 11.25 -18.81 -6.01
CA ALA A 64 12.16 -19.10 -4.89
C ALA A 64 13.46 -18.29 -5.01
N GLU A 65 14.08 -18.31 -6.19
CA GLU A 65 15.28 -17.51 -6.46
C GLU A 65 14.98 -16.02 -6.42
N ALA A 66 13.85 -15.59 -6.97
CA ALA A 66 13.43 -14.21 -6.90
C ALA A 66 13.28 -13.70 -5.45
N LYS A 67 12.78 -14.52 -4.54
CA LYS A 67 12.70 -14.18 -3.10
C LYS A 67 14.09 -14.06 -2.46
N SER A 68 15.03 -14.94 -2.82
CA SER A 68 16.41 -14.83 -2.35
C SER A 68 17.03 -13.51 -2.78
N LYS A 69 16.92 -13.19 -4.08
CA LYS A 69 17.42 -11.91 -4.62
C LYS A 69 16.74 -10.69 -4.03
N LEU A 70 15.45 -10.78 -3.77
CA LEU A 70 14.70 -9.72 -3.09
C LEU A 70 15.23 -9.49 -1.67
N VAL A 71 15.36 -10.54 -0.86
CA VAL A 71 15.84 -10.42 0.53
C VAL A 71 17.27 -9.89 0.56
N GLU A 72 18.17 -10.41 -0.29
CA GLU A 72 19.53 -9.90 -0.43
C GLU A 72 19.55 -8.39 -0.75
N GLY A 73 18.69 -7.96 -1.69
CA GLY A 73 18.57 -6.57 -2.08
C GLY A 73 18.00 -5.69 -0.97
N LEU A 74 16.91 -6.13 -0.33
CA LEU A 74 16.29 -5.39 0.79
C LEU A 74 17.25 -5.22 1.98
N VAL A 75 18.04 -6.26 2.32
CA VAL A 75 19.08 -6.16 3.37
C VAL A 75 20.16 -5.17 2.96
N ARG A 76 20.55 -5.13 1.70
CA ARG A 76 21.55 -4.16 1.21
C ARG A 76 21.06 -2.73 1.30
N GLU A 77 19.78 -2.47 1.05
CA GLU A 77 19.16 -1.13 1.14
C GLU A 77 18.85 -0.70 2.58
N ASP A 78 18.98 -1.59 3.56
CA ASP A 78 18.71 -1.29 4.96
C ASP A 78 19.88 -0.55 5.63
N HIS A 79 19.79 0.75 5.75
CA HIS A 79 20.75 1.60 6.46
C HIS A 79 20.74 1.42 7.97
N SER A 80 19.75 0.72 8.53
CA SER A 80 19.75 0.34 9.95
C SER A 80 20.58 -0.90 10.24
N HIS A 81 21.12 -1.56 9.22
CA HIS A 81 21.81 -2.83 9.31
C HIS A 81 20.98 -3.90 10.04
N GLY A 82 19.71 -3.98 9.77
CA GLY A 82 18.75 -4.94 10.33
C GLY A 82 18.27 -4.63 11.75
N GLN A 83 18.70 -3.53 12.37
CA GLN A 83 18.29 -3.23 13.75
C GLN A 83 16.78 -2.94 13.86
N LEU A 84 16.22 -2.15 12.95
CA LEU A 84 14.80 -1.87 12.93
C LEU A 84 14.00 -3.12 12.60
N GLN A 85 14.39 -3.87 11.58
CA GLN A 85 13.78 -5.12 11.17
C GLN A 85 13.72 -6.13 12.32
N GLN A 86 14.83 -6.36 13.02
CA GLN A 86 14.86 -7.28 14.16
C GLN A 86 13.89 -6.88 15.26
N ARG A 87 13.74 -5.58 15.51
CA ARG A 87 12.82 -5.06 16.52
C ARG A 87 11.35 -5.24 16.12
N VAL A 88 10.99 -4.90 14.88
CA VAL A 88 9.59 -4.89 14.43
C VAL A 88 9.07 -6.27 14.07
N ILE A 89 9.85 -7.08 13.35
CA ILE A 89 9.44 -8.45 12.97
C ILE A 89 9.27 -9.33 14.20
N ARG A 90 10.17 -9.22 15.19
CA ARG A 90 10.03 -9.98 16.43
C ARG A 90 8.78 -9.60 17.21
N THR A 91 8.39 -8.32 17.21
CA THR A 91 7.17 -7.87 17.89
C THR A 91 5.90 -8.42 17.24
N THR A 92 5.89 -8.60 15.92
CA THR A 92 4.75 -9.19 15.23
C THR A 92 4.70 -10.71 15.31
N ALA A 93 5.82 -11.37 15.60
CA ALA A 93 5.94 -12.83 15.70
C ALA A 93 5.80 -13.37 17.12
N ASP A 94 6.35 -12.66 18.11
CA ASP A 94 6.43 -13.08 19.51
C ASP A 94 6.02 -11.92 20.43
N ALA A 95 4.80 -11.97 20.94
CA ALA A 95 4.23 -10.96 21.85
C ALA A 95 5.02 -10.80 23.18
N GLU A 96 5.97 -11.68 23.44
CA GLU A 96 6.79 -11.69 24.69
C GLU A 96 8.10 -10.92 24.57
N LEU A 97 8.46 -10.40 23.39
CA LEU A 97 9.72 -9.67 23.23
C LEU A 97 9.58 -8.23 23.76
N VAL A 98 10.21 -8.00 24.90
CA VAL A 98 10.43 -6.65 25.43
C VAL A 98 11.42 -5.94 24.50
N LEU A 99 10.87 -5.18 23.55
CA LEU A 99 11.69 -4.30 22.72
C LEU A 99 12.28 -3.19 23.58
N PRO A 100 13.54 -2.80 23.33
CA PRO A 100 14.06 -1.57 23.92
C PRO A 100 13.12 -0.42 23.52
N ASP A 101 12.46 0.17 24.50
CA ASP A 101 11.52 1.27 24.26
C ASP A 101 12.30 2.55 23.98
N SER A 102 12.54 2.82 22.71
CA SER A 102 13.20 4.07 22.29
C SER A 102 12.42 5.33 22.72
N LEU A 103 11.13 5.17 23.00
CA LEU A 103 10.27 6.26 23.48
C LEU A 103 10.47 6.56 24.97
N ALA A 104 10.97 5.60 25.76
CA ALA A 104 11.28 5.83 27.16
C ALA A 104 12.31 6.96 27.38
N ALA A 105 13.12 7.22 26.37
CA ALA A 105 14.11 8.30 26.36
C ALA A 105 13.53 9.68 25.94
N LEU A 106 12.24 9.76 25.54
CA LEU A 106 11.56 11.00 25.21
C LEU A 106 10.65 11.43 26.36
N THR A 107 10.77 12.69 26.76
CA THR A 107 9.84 13.23 27.77
C THR A 107 8.42 13.34 27.17
N PRO A 108 7.36 13.38 28.01
CA PRO A 108 5.99 13.58 27.52
C PRO A 108 5.87 14.85 26.68
N GLU A 109 6.51 15.94 27.08
CA GLU A 109 6.51 17.24 26.36
C GLU A 109 7.18 17.10 24.99
N SER A 110 8.32 16.38 24.90
CA SER A 110 8.98 16.12 23.62
C SER A 110 8.08 15.30 22.70
N ARG A 111 7.40 14.28 23.22
CA ARG A 111 6.46 13.47 22.43
C ARG A 111 5.29 14.28 21.92
N ALA A 112 4.73 15.18 22.74
CA ALA A 112 3.62 16.05 22.36
C ALA A 112 3.98 17.03 21.21
N ARG A 113 5.26 17.28 20.98
CA ARG A 113 5.76 18.14 19.90
C ARG A 113 6.14 17.35 18.62
N ILE A 114 6.03 16.02 18.65
CA ILE A 114 6.20 15.17 17.47
C ILE A 114 4.82 14.89 16.89
N ALA A 115 4.57 15.34 15.66
CA ALA A 115 3.34 15.02 14.96
C ALA A 115 3.44 13.70 14.20
N LEU A 116 2.42 12.86 14.34
CA LEU A 116 2.16 11.75 13.45
C LEU A 116 1.04 12.13 12.49
N ALA A 117 1.33 12.27 11.20
CA ALA A 117 0.35 12.50 10.16
C ALA A 117 0.11 11.17 9.41
N ILE A 118 -1.09 10.61 9.51
CA ILE A 118 -1.43 9.30 8.96
C ILE A 118 -2.30 9.46 7.73
N VAL A 119 -1.79 9.02 6.58
CA VAL A 119 -2.45 9.06 5.26
C VAL A 119 -2.90 7.65 4.88
N PRO A 120 -4.23 7.40 4.79
CA PRO A 120 -4.74 6.09 4.41
C PRO A 120 -4.57 5.81 2.91
N GLY A 121 -4.67 4.53 2.55
CA GLY A 121 -4.77 4.09 1.16
C GLY A 121 -6.18 4.10 0.59
N THR A 122 -6.38 3.34 -0.47
CA THR A 122 -7.71 3.09 -1.06
C THR A 122 -8.61 2.34 -0.08
N LYS A 123 -9.92 2.54 -0.25
CA LYS A 123 -10.92 1.78 0.50
C LYS A 123 -10.94 0.33 0.05
N ALA A 124 -10.67 -0.59 0.96
CA ALA A 124 -10.91 -2.00 0.70
C ALA A 124 -12.42 -2.24 0.58
N ALA A 125 -12.85 -2.78 -0.56
CA ALA A 125 -14.26 -3.13 -0.75
C ALA A 125 -14.64 -4.28 0.21
N ASN A 126 -15.38 -3.96 1.26
CA ASN A 126 -15.94 -4.95 2.17
C ASN A 126 -17.44 -5.12 1.85
N PRO A 127 -17.96 -6.37 1.78
CA PRO A 127 -19.38 -6.62 1.57
C PRO A 127 -20.32 -5.89 2.56
N ASN A 128 -19.81 -5.57 3.74
CA ASN A 128 -20.56 -4.87 4.79
C ASN A 128 -20.45 -3.35 4.77
N GLY A 129 -19.78 -2.76 3.76
CA GLY A 129 -19.60 -1.32 3.63
C GLY A 129 -18.57 -0.70 4.60
N ARG A 130 -18.00 -1.47 5.51
CA ARG A 130 -16.96 -1.00 6.45
C ARG A 130 -15.60 -0.95 5.79
N ASP A 131 -14.87 0.13 6.01
CA ASP A 131 -13.48 0.27 5.60
C ASP A 131 -12.54 -0.13 6.74
N ARG A 132 -12.29 -1.42 6.86
CA ARG A 132 -11.44 -1.97 7.93
C ARG A 132 -10.03 -1.41 7.91
N THR A 133 -9.49 -1.12 6.74
CA THR A 133 -8.15 -0.56 6.61
C THR A 133 -8.07 0.80 7.28
N ARG A 134 -9.05 1.68 7.02
CA ARG A 134 -9.14 2.97 7.69
C ARG A 134 -9.48 2.85 9.17
N GLU A 135 -10.34 1.91 9.56
CA GLU A 135 -10.63 1.63 10.98
C GLU A 135 -9.36 1.24 11.75
N CYS A 136 -8.52 0.35 11.20
CA CYS A 136 -7.24 -0.01 11.83
C CYS A 136 -6.26 1.17 11.91
N LEU A 137 -6.17 2.00 10.87
CA LEU A 137 -5.33 3.19 10.90
C LEU A 137 -5.86 4.25 11.88
N ARG A 138 -7.18 4.38 12.05
CA ARG A 138 -7.74 5.22 13.12
C ARG A 138 -7.42 4.66 14.50
N GLY A 139 -7.50 3.33 14.69
CA GLY A 139 -6.99 2.67 15.90
C GLY A 139 -5.52 2.98 16.16
N ALA A 140 -4.69 2.94 15.10
CA ALA A 140 -3.29 3.36 15.18
C ALA A 140 -3.14 4.83 15.62
N ALA A 141 -3.99 5.73 15.11
CA ALA A 141 -4.00 7.13 15.51
C ALA A 141 -4.36 7.31 17.00
N GLU A 142 -5.38 6.60 17.47
CA GLU A 142 -5.80 6.71 18.87
C GLU A 142 -4.74 6.19 19.86
N VAL A 143 -4.09 5.05 19.52
CA VAL A 143 -2.99 4.54 20.35
C VAL A 143 -1.79 5.50 20.33
N SER A 144 -1.46 6.08 19.19
CA SER A 144 -0.39 7.08 19.10
C SER A 144 -0.67 8.31 19.96
N LYS A 145 -1.92 8.79 20.00
CA LYS A 145 -2.33 9.85 20.92
C LYS A 145 -2.17 9.44 22.38
N ALA A 146 -2.60 8.24 22.73
CA ALA A 146 -2.44 7.70 24.08
C ALA A 146 -0.95 7.56 24.49
N MET A 147 -0.05 7.37 23.52
CA MET A 147 1.40 7.40 23.73
C MET A 147 1.97 8.83 23.88
N GLY A 148 1.16 9.85 23.72
CA GLY A 148 1.53 11.26 23.90
C GLY A 148 1.93 12.01 22.62
N PHE A 149 1.73 11.43 21.43
CA PHE A 149 2.04 12.10 20.17
C PHE A 149 0.92 13.03 19.70
N ALA A 150 1.28 14.13 19.04
CA ALA A 150 0.34 14.98 18.31
C ALA A 150 -0.11 14.27 17.03
N THR A 151 -1.18 13.49 17.09
CA THR A 151 -1.58 12.61 15.99
C THR A 151 -2.69 13.22 15.15
N HIS A 152 -2.52 13.18 13.83
CA HIS A 152 -3.43 13.71 12.81
C HIS A 152 -3.77 12.63 11.79
N PHE A 153 -5.04 12.30 11.66
CA PHE A 153 -5.51 11.45 10.58
C PHE A 153 -5.88 12.34 9.39
N ILE A 154 -5.17 12.18 8.28
CA ILE A 154 -5.35 12.97 7.07
C ILE A 154 -6.38 12.26 6.18
N GLU A 155 -7.63 12.71 6.23
CA GLU A 155 -8.67 12.15 5.36
C GLU A 155 -8.37 12.49 3.90
N THR A 156 -8.22 11.45 3.09
CA THR A 156 -8.10 11.51 1.63
C THR A 156 -9.27 10.82 0.98
N GLU A 157 -9.55 11.16 -0.27
CA GLU A 157 -10.56 10.47 -1.04
C GLU A 157 -10.07 9.07 -1.45
N ALA A 158 -10.83 8.05 -1.05
CA ALA A 158 -10.44 6.66 -1.26
C ALA A 158 -10.30 6.27 -2.73
N ARG A 159 -11.04 6.95 -3.61
CA ARG A 159 -11.03 6.78 -5.07
C ARG A 159 -10.61 8.06 -5.80
N GLY A 160 -10.21 9.08 -5.07
CA GLY A 160 -9.67 10.31 -5.66
C GLY A 160 -8.36 10.05 -6.40
N THR A 161 -8.05 10.89 -7.35
CA THR A 161 -6.76 10.87 -8.03
C THR A 161 -5.64 11.21 -7.06
N VAL A 162 -4.42 10.90 -7.47
CA VAL A 162 -3.23 11.20 -6.66
C VAL A 162 -3.07 12.71 -6.49
N GLU A 163 -3.35 13.49 -7.53
CA GLU A 163 -3.26 14.97 -7.51
C GLU A 163 -4.29 15.60 -6.59
N GLU A 164 -5.54 15.11 -6.58
CA GLU A 164 -6.57 15.59 -5.67
C GLU A 164 -6.19 15.33 -4.22
N ASN A 165 -5.71 14.13 -3.94
CA ASN A 165 -5.29 13.75 -2.59
C ASN A 165 -4.03 14.49 -2.14
N ALA A 166 -3.07 14.74 -3.03
CA ALA A 166 -1.89 15.56 -2.72
C ALA A 166 -2.28 16.95 -2.23
N ARG A 167 -3.26 17.59 -2.90
CA ARG A 167 -3.80 18.91 -2.48
C ARG A 167 -4.52 18.84 -1.12
N LEU A 168 -5.29 17.76 -0.86
CA LEU A 168 -5.92 17.55 0.44
C LEU A 168 -4.87 17.38 1.54
N ILE A 169 -3.83 16.60 1.29
CA ILE A 169 -2.69 16.44 2.22
C ILE A 169 -2.04 17.80 2.48
N ALA A 170 -1.73 18.57 1.45
CA ALA A 170 -1.11 19.89 1.59
C ALA A 170 -1.94 20.84 2.46
N SER A 171 -3.26 20.87 2.28
CA SER A 171 -4.16 21.70 3.05
C SER A 171 -4.11 21.41 4.56
N ARG A 172 -3.92 20.14 4.93
CA ARG A 172 -3.87 19.66 6.33
C ARG A 172 -2.47 19.80 6.93
N MET A 173 -1.45 19.47 6.15
CA MET A 173 -0.06 19.44 6.61
C MET A 173 0.46 20.81 7.04
N ARG A 174 0.01 21.90 6.44
CA ARG A 174 0.36 23.26 6.90
C ARG A 174 0.09 23.48 8.39
N GLY A 175 -1.08 23.05 8.86
CA GLY A 175 -1.43 23.14 10.27
C GLY A 175 -0.67 22.16 11.16
N VAL A 176 -0.22 21.03 10.63
CA VAL A 176 0.62 20.06 11.33
C VAL A 176 2.01 20.65 11.56
N PHE A 177 2.67 21.14 10.51
CA PHE A 177 4.01 21.75 10.61
C PHE A 177 4.04 22.97 11.55
N ALA A 178 3.00 23.80 11.50
CA ALA A 178 2.93 25.00 12.35
C ALA A 178 2.95 24.70 13.86
N ARG A 179 2.49 23.51 14.28
CA ARG A 179 2.33 23.14 15.70
C ARG A 179 3.31 22.08 16.20
N SER A 180 4.24 21.65 15.36
CA SER A 180 5.12 20.52 15.67
C SER A 180 6.58 20.90 15.45
N ASP A 181 7.47 20.25 16.18
CA ASP A 181 8.92 20.36 15.99
C ASP A 181 9.44 19.27 15.04
N ARG A 182 8.76 18.14 15.02
CA ARG A 182 9.05 16.98 14.15
C ARG A 182 7.75 16.44 13.57
N VAL A 183 7.86 15.90 12.38
CA VAL A 183 6.75 15.25 11.68
C VAL A 183 7.18 13.88 11.20
N VAL A 184 6.42 12.88 11.61
CA VAL A 184 6.44 11.52 11.07
C VAL A 184 5.22 11.37 10.17
N LEU A 185 5.45 11.15 8.89
CA LEU A 185 4.39 10.99 7.91
C LEU A 185 4.21 9.50 7.62
N VAL A 186 3.08 8.95 8.06
CA VAL A 186 2.74 7.54 7.88
C VAL A 186 1.81 7.39 6.68
N MET A 187 2.12 6.50 5.78
CA MET A 187 1.31 6.27 4.58
C MET A 187 1.10 4.78 4.34
N LEU A 188 -0.07 4.42 3.81
CA LEU A 188 -0.42 3.05 3.48
C LEU A 188 -0.79 2.92 2.01
N SER A 189 -0.25 1.90 1.33
CA SER A 189 -0.71 1.49 -0.01
C SER A 189 -0.70 2.68 -1.00
N LYS A 190 -1.83 2.99 -1.65
CA LYS A 190 -2.02 4.18 -2.50
C LYS A 190 -1.62 5.49 -1.80
N GLY A 191 -1.79 5.58 -0.49
CA GLY A 191 -1.36 6.76 0.27
C GLY A 191 0.11 7.12 0.06
N ALA A 192 0.95 6.15 -0.35
CA ALA A 192 2.33 6.44 -0.75
C ALA A 192 2.41 7.31 -2.00
N HIS A 193 1.61 7.02 -3.03
CA HIS A 193 1.53 7.86 -4.22
C HIS A 193 1.04 9.28 -3.89
N ASP A 194 -0.03 9.35 -3.09
CA ASP A 194 -0.62 10.63 -2.67
C ASP A 194 0.41 11.49 -1.91
N VAL A 195 1.20 10.87 -1.03
CA VAL A 195 2.27 11.54 -0.26
C VAL A 195 3.46 11.92 -1.15
N ILE A 196 3.92 11.03 -2.02
CA ILE A 196 5.04 11.32 -2.92
C ILE A 196 4.68 12.51 -3.81
N ARG A 197 3.48 12.51 -4.37
CA ARG A 197 2.99 13.64 -5.18
C ARG A 197 2.89 14.93 -4.36
N TYR A 198 2.41 14.84 -3.13
CA TYR A 198 2.43 15.97 -2.20
C TYR A 198 3.85 16.50 -1.97
N LEU A 199 4.83 15.65 -1.71
CA LEU A 199 6.22 16.06 -1.51
C LEU A 199 6.81 16.72 -2.74
N GLN A 200 6.43 16.26 -3.93
CA GLN A 200 6.90 16.78 -5.21
C GLN A 200 6.33 18.16 -5.54
N GLU A 201 5.04 18.36 -5.41
CA GLU A 201 4.35 19.55 -5.90
C GLU A 201 4.15 20.61 -4.83
N GLU A 202 3.71 20.20 -3.65
CA GLU A 202 3.30 21.11 -2.59
C GLU A 202 4.34 21.22 -1.47
N GLY A 203 4.99 20.09 -1.15
CA GLY A 203 6.01 20.05 -0.10
C GLY A 203 7.22 20.93 -0.41
N VAL A 204 7.54 21.10 -1.69
CA VAL A 204 8.63 21.97 -2.13
C VAL A 204 8.37 23.45 -1.84
N ASN A 205 7.10 23.84 -1.74
CA ASN A 205 6.67 25.21 -1.45
C ASN A 205 6.60 25.51 0.06
N LEU A 206 6.84 24.52 0.91
CA LEU A 206 6.92 24.73 2.36
C LEU A 206 8.13 25.61 2.70
N PRO A 207 8.01 26.47 3.74
CA PRO A 207 9.16 27.18 4.30
C PRO A 207 10.31 26.21 4.64
N PRO A 208 11.57 26.60 4.47
CA PRO A 208 12.73 25.72 4.78
C PRO A 208 12.69 25.14 6.20
N GLY A 209 12.24 25.95 7.19
CA GLY A 209 12.08 25.50 8.57
C GLY A 209 11.04 24.38 8.74
N ASP A 210 9.95 24.42 7.97
CA ASP A 210 8.92 23.39 8.01
C ASP A 210 9.40 22.12 7.28
N ARG A 211 10.10 22.26 6.16
CA ARG A 211 10.72 21.10 5.46
C ARG A 211 11.70 20.34 6.36
N ALA A 212 12.48 21.07 7.17
CA ALA A 212 13.42 20.48 8.13
C ALA A 212 12.73 19.74 9.29
N LYS A 213 11.43 19.94 9.52
CA LYS A 213 10.66 19.20 10.54
C LYS A 213 10.22 17.81 10.07
N LEU A 214 10.12 17.56 8.76
CA LEU A 214 9.83 16.23 8.24
C LEU A 214 11.03 15.33 8.45
N SER A 215 10.95 14.46 9.45
CA SER A 215 12.07 13.60 9.85
C SER A 215 11.90 12.16 9.38
N VAL A 216 10.67 11.68 9.29
CA VAL A 216 10.41 10.28 8.88
C VAL A 216 9.22 10.22 7.94
N VAL A 217 9.38 9.42 6.89
CA VAL A 217 8.26 8.85 6.12
C VAL A 217 8.21 7.36 6.41
N LEU A 218 7.12 6.88 6.99
CA LEU A 218 6.87 5.47 7.25
C LEU A 218 5.88 4.93 6.21
N SER A 219 6.38 4.13 5.29
CA SER A 219 5.63 3.53 4.18
C SER A 219 5.18 2.12 4.52
N LEU A 220 3.88 1.93 4.72
CA LEU A 220 3.28 0.65 5.04
C LEU A 220 2.80 -0.03 3.75
N ALA A 221 3.56 -0.97 3.20
CA ALA A 221 3.28 -1.63 1.93
C ALA A 221 2.87 -0.63 0.83
N GLY A 222 3.62 0.47 0.76
CA GLY A 222 3.32 1.59 -0.14
C GLY A 222 3.55 1.24 -1.61
N THR A 223 2.75 1.83 -2.49
CA THR A 223 2.94 1.76 -3.95
C THR A 223 4.05 2.71 -4.40
N VAL A 224 5.23 2.64 -3.75
CA VAL A 224 6.31 3.63 -3.90
C VAL A 224 6.83 3.75 -5.34
N GLN A 225 6.94 2.61 -6.04
CA GLN A 225 7.33 2.56 -7.45
C GLN A 225 6.19 2.11 -8.36
N GLY A 226 4.94 2.28 -7.95
CA GLY A 226 3.77 1.84 -8.69
C GLY A 226 3.22 0.49 -8.24
N SER A 227 2.13 0.07 -8.90
CA SER A 227 1.49 -1.22 -8.66
C SER A 227 1.27 -1.96 -9.97
N VAL A 228 1.94 -3.10 -10.14
CA VAL A 228 1.75 -3.97 -11.30
C VAL A 228 0.31 -4.44 -11.46
N VAL A 229 -0.41 -4.60 -10.34
CA VAL A 229 -1.83 -4.99 -10.37
C VAL A 229 -2.69 -3.83 -10.89
N ALA A 230 -2.44 -2.61 -10.42
CA ALA A 230 -3.13 -1.42 -10.90
C ALA A 230 -2.86 -1.19 -12.40
N ASP A 231 -1.60 -1.30 -12.82
CA ASP A 231 -1.22 -1.17 -14.21
C ASP A 231 -1.87 -2.25 -15.11
N TRP A 232 -1.87 -3.51 -14.66
CA TRP A 232 -2.56 -4.58 -15.38
C TRP A 232 -4.06 -4.33 -15.49
N MET A 233 -4.68 -3.87 -14.41
CA MET A 233 -6.10 -3.53 -14.40
C MET A 233 -6.42 -2.33 -15.31
N ALA A 234 -5.58 -1.31 -15.30
CA ALA A 234 -5.77 -0.09 -16.08
C ALA A 234 -5.51 -0.29 -17.59
N HIS A 235 -4.47 -1.04 -17.95
CA HIS A 235 -3.93 -1.00 -19.32
C HIS A 235 -3.96 -2.34 -20.05
N SER A 236 -4.09 -3.49 -19.36
CA SER A 236 -4.04 -4.79 -20.03
C SER A 236 -5.19 -4.97 -21.02
N PRO A 237 -4.92 -5.38 -22.26
CA PRO A 237 -5.95 -5.74 -23.24
C PRO A 237 -6.63 -7.08 -22.94
N ARG A 238 -6.16 -7.82 -21.95
CA ARG A 238 -6.69 -9.14 -21.61
C ARG A 238 -8.18 -9.05 -21.23
N PRO A 239 -8.99 -10.02 -21.64
CA PRO A 239 -10.44 -9.98 -21.48
C PRO A 239 -10.91 -9.68 -20.05
N LEU A 240 -10.23 -10.25 -19.03
CA LEU A 240 -10.59 -10.00 -17.63
C LEU A 240 -10.43 -8.52 -17.26
N ALA A 241 -9.28 -7.91 -17.55
CA ALA A 241 -9.02 -6.51 -17.24
C ALA A 241 -9.96 -5.59 -18.07
N ALA A 242 -10.10 -5.86 -19.36
CA ALA A 242 -10.99 -5.10 -20.26
C ALA A 242 -12.46 -5.17 -19.81
N THR A 243 -12.96 -6.36 -19.44
CA THR A 243 -14.32 -6.53 -18.95
C THR A 243 -14.53 -5.82 -17.62
N THR A 244 -13.53 -5.88 -16.72
CA THR A 244 -13.62 -5.17 -15.43
C THR A 244 -13.67 -3.66 -15.63
N ARG A 245 -12.82 -3.08 -16.49
CA ARG A 245 -12.87 -1.64 -16.82
C ARG A 245 -14.22 -1.26 -17.44
N ARG A 246 -14.70 -2.05 -18.41
CA ARG A 246 -16.01 -1.81 -19.02
C ARG A 246 -17.13 -1.84 -17.99
N TRP A 247 -17.09 -2.79 -17.05
CA TRP A 247 -18.07 -2.87 -15.98
C TRP A 247 -17.99 -1.66 -15.03
N LEU A 248 -16.80 -1.23 -14.65
CA LEU A 248 -16.60 -0.03 -13.82
C LEU A 248 -17.22 1.20 -14.50
N ARG A 249 -16.97 1.41 -15.81
CA ARG A 249 -17.57 2.51 -16.59
C ARG A 249 -19.09 2.42 -16.62
N LEU A 250 -19.64 1.26 -16.95
CA LEU A 250 -21.10 1.06 -17.02
C LEU A 250 -21.79 1.21 -15.66
N SER A 251 -21.09 1.02 -14.57
CA SER A 251 -21.58 1.22 -13.21
C SER A 251 -21.32 2.64 -12.66
N GLY A 252 -20.85 3.57 -13.48
CA GLY A 252 -20.56 4.94 -13.08
C GLY A 252 -19.39 5.06 -12.09
N GLN A 253 -18.42 4.15 -12.17
CA GLN A 253 -17.24 4.13 -11.30
C GLN A 253 -15.95 4.54 -12.04
N ASP A 254 -16.04 5.52 -12.92
CA ASP A 254 -14.89 6.02 -13.70
C ASP A 254 -13.74 6.47 -12.79
N ALA A 255 -14.06 7.14 -11.68
CA ALA A 255 -13.05 7.53 -10.67
C ALA A 255 -12.20 6.36 -10.16
N ALA A 256 -12.71 5.11 -10.19
CA ALA A 256 -11.91 3.94 -9.83
C ALA A 256 -10.90 3.58 -10.92
N ILE A 257 -11.21 3.88 -12.18
CA ILE A 257 -10.27 3.67 -13.31
C ILE A 257 -9.17 4.73 -13.24
N ASP A 258 -9.55 6.01 -13.08
CA ASP A 258 -8.59 7.12 -12.96
C ASP A 258 -7.63 6.90 -11.78
N MET A 259 -8.14 6.41 -10.66
CA MET A 259 -7.34 6.02 -9.51
C MET A 259 -6.37 4.88 -9.86
N LEU A 260 -6.82 3.84 -10.57
CA LEU A 260 -5.94 2.73 -10.99
C LEU A 260 -4.85 3.24 -11.94
N GLU A 261 -5.18 4.09 -12.89
CA GLU A 261 -4.23 4.70 -13.81
C GLU A 261 -3.19 5.55 -13.07
N SER A 262 -3.62 6.32 -12.06
CA SER A 262 -2.75 7.19 -11.27
C SER A 262 -1.72 6.44 -10.42
N VAL A 263 -2.04 5.22 -9.96
CA VAL A 263 -1.12 4.40 -9.14
C VAL A 263 -0.43 3.28 -9.94
N ALA A 264 -0.70 3.20 -11.23
CA ALA A 264 -0.14 2.17 -12.10
C ALA A 264 1.38 2.33 -12.26
N ARG A 265 1.86 3.56 -12.34
CA ARG A 265 3.26 3.89 -12.62
C ARG A 265 3.96 4.44 -11.39
N SER A 266 5.28 4.48 -11.44
CA SER A 266 6.06 5.19 -10.45
C SER A 266 5.67 6.67 -10.41
N PRO A 267 5.44 7.25 -9.22
CA PRO A 267 5.15 8.67 -9.08
C PRO A 267 6.38 9.56 -9.17
N TRP A 268 7.58 8.99 -9.16
CA TRP A 268 8.83 9.75 -9.11
C TRP A 268 9.18 10.36 -10.45
N ASP A 269 9.35 11.66 -10.50
CA ASP A 269 10.07 12.31 -11.57
C ASP A 269 11.58 12.39 -11.26
N GLY A 270 12.39 12.39 -12.30
CA GLY A 270 13.85 12.28 -12.14
C GLY A 270 14.50 13.49 -11.45
N GLU A 271 13.88 14.66 -11.46
CA GLU A 271 14.38 15.86 -10.78
C GLU A 271 14.07 15.80 -9.29
N THR A 272 12.83 15.56 -8.96
CA THR A 272 12.38 15.50 -7.55
C THR A 272 13.02 14.35 -6.81
N ALA A 273 13.17 13.18 -7.47
CA ALA A 273 13.85 12.04 -6.88
C ALA A 273 15.28 12.40 -6.44
N ARG A 274 16.07 13.03 -7.32
CA ARG A 274 17.45 13.43 -7.00
C ARG A 274 17.56 14.58 -5.99
N SER A 275 16.54 15.41 -5.86
CA SER A 275 16.57 16.59 -4.99
C SER A 275 15.88 16.38 -3.64
N LEU A 276 15.29 15.20 -3.38
CA LEU A 276 14.51 14.96 -2.18
C LEU A 276 15.31 15.17 -0.89
N GLU A 277 16.54 14.65 -0.83
CA GLU A 277 17.47 14.86 0.29
C GLU A 277 17.76 16.33 0.56
N THR A 278 18.05 17.10 -0.50
CA THR A 278 18.32 18.53 -0.35
C THR A 278 17.10 19.32 0.07
N ARG A 279 15.91 18.90 -0.40
CA ARG A 279 14.64 19.55 -0.07
C ARG A 279 14.19 19.26 1.34
N PHE A 280 14.43 18.03 1.83
CA PHE A 280 14.07 17.56 3.16
C PHE A 280 15.31 16.99 3.88
N PRO A 281 16.20 17.85 4.40
CA PRO A 281 17.54 17.45 4.81
C PRO A 281 17.62 16.53 6.03
N ARG A 282 16.49 16.29 6.70
CA ARG A 282 16.41 15.37 7.86
C ARG A 282 15.58 14.12 7.57
N LEU A 283 15.11 14.01 6.35
CA LEU A 283 14.23 12.92 5.98
C LEU A 283 14.96 11.57 6.00
N THR A 284 14.39 10.64 6.75
CA THR A 284 14.67 9.22 6.63
C THR A 284 13.40 8.51 6.16
N TRP A 285 13.55 7.64 5.19
CA TRP A 285 12.45 6.82 4.68
C TRP A 285 12.48 5.46 5.37
N ILE A 286 11.34 4.96 5.80
CA ILE A 286 11.19 3.62 6.37
C ILE A 286 10.17 2.87 5.53
N SER A 287 10.61 1.85 4.83
CA SER A 287 9.76 0.99 4.00
C SER A 287 9.43 -0.31 4.73
N ILE A 288 8.13 -0.58 4.86
CA ILE A 288 7.65 -1.89 5.29
C ILE A 288 7.30 -2.67 4.02
N ALA A 289 8.24 -3.52 3.59
CA ALA A 289 8.08 -4.38 2.41
C ALA A 289 7.55 -5.75 2.83
N MET A 290 6.43 -6.16 2.24
CA MET A 290 5.82 -7.45 2.55
C MET A 290 6.33 -8.52 1.59
N VAL A 291 6.92 -9.58 2.14
CA VAL A 291 7.40 -10.74 1.40
C VAL A 291 6.47 -11.92 1.67
N PRO A 292 5.91 -12.57 0.67
CA PRO A 292 4.96 -13.65 0.87
C PRO A 292 5.61 -14.88 1.50
N ASP A 293 4.89 -15.54 2.41
CA ASP A 293 5.28 -16.83 2.98
C ASP A 293 5.13 -17.96 1.95
N GLY A 294 5.99 -19.00 2.06
CA GLY A 294 5.91 -20.22 1.28
C GLY A 294 6.37 -20.08 -0.19
N GLU A 295 6.24 -21.17 -0.95
CA GLU A 295 6.68 -21.26 -2.33
C GLU A 295 5.80 -20.45 -3.29
N ASN A 296 4.54 -20.26 -2.95
CA ASN A 296 3.57 -19.53 -3.73
C ASN A 296 3.36 -18.16 -3.09
N GLY A 297 4.14 -17.16 -3.48
CA GLY A 297 3.85 -15.77 -3.15
C GLY A 297 2.47 -15.40 -3.68
N ARG A 298 1.47 -15.51 -2.83
CA ARG A 298 0.07 -15.45 -3.26
C ARG A 298 -0.38 -14.01 -3.38
N ILE A 299 -0.62 -13.57 -4.61
CA ILE A 299 -1.41 -12.39 -4.85
C ILE A 299 -2.77 -12.62 -4.19
N THR A 300 -3.07 -11.81 -3.18
CA THR A 300 -4.39 -11.64 -2.55
C THR A 300 -5.25 -12.90 -2.48
N GLU A 301 -5.02 -13.74 -1.49
CA GLU A 301 -5.93 -14.85 -1.20
C GLU A 301 -7.38 -14.40 -0.96
N HIS A 302 -7.62 -13.09 -0.85
CA HIS A 302 -8.83 -12.54 -0.25
C HIS A 302 -9.63 -11.60 -1.11
N LEU A 303 -9.06 -11.04 -2.18
CA LEU A 303 -9.80 -10.13 -3.06
C LEU A 303 -10.51 -10.84 -4.21
N TRP A 304 -10.03 -12.02 -4.59
CA TRP A 304 -10.50 -12.76 -5.76
C TRP A 304 -10.68 -14.24 -5.45
N ALA A 305 -11.70 -14.85 -6.03
CA ALA A 305 -11.81 -16.30 -6.00
C ALA A 305 -10.50 -16.95 -6.49
N PRO A 306 -10.06 -18.09 -5.92
CA PRO A 306 -8.79 -18.73 -6.27
C PRO A 306 -8.55 -18.93 -7.77
N TYR A 307 -9.63 -19.16 -8.52
CA TYR A 307 -9.60 -19.29 -9.96
C TYR A 307 -9.19 -17.98 -10.68
N VAL A 308 -9.76 -16.86 -10.27
CA VAL A 308 -9.47 -15.53 -10.85
C VAL A 308 -8.03 -15.14 -10.54
N ARG A 309 -7.57 -15.39 -9.31
CA ARG A 309 -6.18 -15.20 -8.91
C ARG A 309 -5.21 -15.94 -9.82
N LYS A 310 -5.38 -17.27 -9.97
CA LYS A 310 -4.52 -18.11 -10.82
C LYS A 310 -4.51 -17.65 -12.28
N ARG A 311 -5.58 -17.04 -12.75
CA ARG A 311 -5.68 -16.50 -14.08
C ARG A 311 -4.95 -15.16 -14.22
N ILE A 312 -5.05 -14.27 -13.24
CA ILE A 312 -4.27 -13.03 -13.19
C ILE A 312 -2.79 -13.35 -13.17
N GLU A 313 -2.35 -14.24 -12.29
CA GLU A 313 -0.95 -14.69 -12.19
C GLU A 313 -0.39 -15.19 -13.52
N ARG A 314 -1.19 -15.95 -14.27
CA ARG A 314 -0.77 -16.47 -15.59
C ARG A 314 -0.74 -15.43 -16.71
N THR A 315 -1.45 -14.35 -16.55
CA THR A 315 -1.60 -13.31 -17.59
C THR A 315 -0.74 -12.08 -17.35
N MET A 316 -0.23 -11.89 -16.14
CA MET A 316 0.74 -10.87 -15.85
C MET A 316 2.09 -11.20 -16.50
N PRO A 317 2.72 -10.26 -17.21
CA PRO A 317 3.98 -10.50 -17.90
C PRO A 317 5.15 -10.71 -16.94
N TYR A 318 5.00 -10.25 -15.70
CA TYR A 318 5.94 -10.45 -14.63
C TYR A 318 5.20 -10.64 -13.33
N TYR A 319 5.41 -11.78 -12.76
CA TYR A 319 4.97 -12.10 -11.43
C TYR A 319 6.22 -12.17 -10.56
N SER A 320 6.42 -11.15 -9.74
CA SER A 320 7.52 -11.09 -8.77
C SER A 320 6.99 -11.25 -7.35
N PRO A 321 7.84 -11.54 -6.36
CA PRO A 321 7.41 -11.55 -4.99
C PRO A 321 6.69 -10.26 -4.62
N GLY A 322 5.54 -10.38 -3.96
CA GLY A 322 4.72 -9.25 -3.59
C GLY A 322 3.62 -9.61 -2.60
N ASP A 323 3.06 -8.59 -1.97
CA ASP A 323 2.03 -8.71 -0.94
C ASP A 323 0.62 -8.98 -1.50
N GLY A 324 0.52 -9.06 -2.82
CA GLY A 324 -0.71 -9.32 -3.54
C GLY A 324 -1.28 -8.14 -4.31
N LEU A 325 -0.85 -6.93 -4.04
CA LEU A 325 -1.20 -5.71 -4.78
C LEU A 325 0.04 -4.95 -5.26
N VAL A 326 1.13 -5.06 -4.51
CA VAL A 326 2.38 -4.37 -4.78
C VAL A 326 3.50 -5.40 -4.79
N GLU A 327 4.41 -5.30 -5.75
CA GLU A 327 5.65 -6.04 -5.72
C GLU A 327 6.48 -5.59 -4.51
N SER A 328 7.05 -6.51 -3.76
CA SER A 328 7.81 -6.15 -2.55
C SER A 328 8.97 -5.19 -2.87
N ALA A 329 9.63 -5.36 -4.01
CA ALA A 329 10.65 -4.44 -4.50
C ALA A 329 10.11 -3.05 -4.88
N ALA A 330 8.81 -2.95 -5.24
CA ALA A 330 8.17 -1.67 -5.55
C ALA A 330 7.72 -0.90 -4.31
N SER A 331 7.80 -1.50 -3.13
CA SER A 331 7.48 -0.85 -1.85
C SER A 331 8.63 -0.02 -1.28
N ILE A 332 9.83 -0.11 -1.86
CA ILE A 332 11.03 0.65 -1.47
C ILE A 332 11.27 1.82 -2.43
N LEU A 333 12.19 2.71 -2.07
CA LEU A 333 12.59 3.83 -2.91
C LEU A 333 13.28 3.36 -4.21
N PRO A 334 13.10 4.07 -5.34
CA PRO A 334 13.89 3.81 -6.54
C PRO A 334 15.34 4.30 -6.37
N ASP A 335 16.25 3.75 -7.17
CA ASP A 335 17.70 4.06 -7.13
C ASP A 335 18.02 5.56 -7.28
N ALA A 336 17.12 6.32 -7.89
CA ALA A 336 17.30 7.74 -8.12
C ALA A 336 17.03 8.61 -6.88
N VAL A 337 16.39 8.07 -5.85
CA VAL A 337 16.05 8.80 -4.62
C VAL A 337 17.19 8.68 -3.62
N ASN A 338 17.78 9.82 -3.27
CA ASN A 338 19.01 9.87 -2.47
C ASN A 338 18.73 10.29 -1.02
N VAL A 339 17.85 9.56 -0.32
CA VAL A 339 17.63 9.71 1.13
C VAL A 339 17.93 8.40 1.84
N PRO A 340 18.33 8.42 3.12
CA PRO A 340 18.51 7.19 3.89
C PRO A 340 17.21 6.38 3.94
N GLU A 341 17.26 5.12 3.52
CA GLU A 341 16.13 4.21 3.59
C GLU A 341 16.40 3.05 4.53
N TRP A 342 15.49 2.84 5.46
CA TRP A 342 15.48 1.71 6.37
C TRP A 342 14.38 0.75 5.97
N VAL A 343 14.70 -0.51 5.80
CA VAL A 343 13.76 -1.51 5.31
C VAL A 343 13.37 -2.47 6.41
N VAL A 344 12.06 -2.65 6.57
CA VAL A 344 11.48 -3.71 7.41
C VAL A 344 10.83 -4.75 6.49
N ILE A 345 11.27 -5.99 6.62
CA ILE A 345 10.71 -7.11 5.87
C ILE A 345 9.63 -7.76 6.72
N GLY A 346 8.39 -7.63 6.29
CA GLY A 346 7.25 -8.30 6.90
C GLY A 346 6.84 -9.54 6.11
N SER A 347 6.20 -10.49 6.78
CA SER A 347 5.63 -11.66 6.13
C SER A 347 4.11 -11.54 6.02
N GLY A 348 3.55 -11.77 4.83
CA GLY A 348 2.10 -11.83 4.64
C GLY A 348 1.52 -10.91 3.57
N SER A 349 0.27 -10.49 3.76
CA SER A 349 -0.52 -9.76 2.75
C SER A 349 -0.38 -8.24 2.87
N HIS A 350 -0.81 -7.54 1.82
CA HIS A 350 -0.77 -6.09 1.66
C HIS A 350 -1.33 -5.27 2.85
N ALA A 351 -2.32 -5.78 3.53
CA ALA A 351 -2.96 -5.04 4.62
C ALA A 351 -2.38 -5.32 6.00
N MET A 352 -1.41 -6.24 6.12
CA MET A 352 -0.85 -6.62 7.42
C MET A 352 -0.02 -5.55 8.10
N PRO A 353 0.75 -4.69 7.39
CA PRO A 353 1.55 -3.66 8.04
C PRO A 353 0.75 -2.64 8.84
N ASN A 354 -0.56 -2.51 8.60
CA ASN A 354 -1.44 -1.63 9.37
C ASN A 354 -2.34 -2.38 10.36
N GLY A 355 -2.11 -3.68 10.57
CA GLY A 355 -2.96 -4.51 11.42
C GLY A 355 -4.27 -4.96 10.79
N THR A 356 -4.51 -4.63 9.52
CA THR A 356 -5.70 -5.12 8.83
C THR A 356 -5.43 -6.51 8.28
N TYR A 357 -6.18 -7.47 8.78
CA TYR A 357 -6.10 -8.83 8.31
C TYR A 357 -7.25 -9.14 7.37
N LEU A 358 -6.94 -9.41 6.13
CA LEU A 358 -7.95 -9.74 5.13
C LEU A 358 -8.17 -11.26 4.96
N GLY A 359 -7.86 -12.06 5.98
CA GLY A 359 -8.07 -13.50 6.08
C GLY A 359 -6.85 -14.36 5.65
N GLY A 360 -6.58 -15.49 6.33
CA GLY A 360 -5.73 -16.59 5.88
C GLY A 360 -4.20 -16.49 6.07
N GLY A 361 -3.59 -15.31 6.20
CA GLY A 361 -2.17 -15.16 6.54
C GLY A 361 -1.96 -15.24 8.05
N ARG A 362 -0.94 -15.94 8.51
CA ARG A 362 -0.71 -16.18 9.92
C ARG A 362 0.10 -15.07 10.56
N ILE A 363 -0.50 -14.25 11.39
CA ILE A 363 0.17 -13.65 12.56
C ILE A 363 -0.10 -14.52 13.81
N ALA A 364 -0.86 -15.60 13.71
CA ALA A 364 -1.10 -16.51 14.83
C ALA A 364 -0.01 -17.58 14.90
N PRO A 365 0.42 -17.99 16.10
CA PRO A 365 1.28 -19.15 16.27
C PRO A 365 0.66 -20.36 15.59
N ARG A 366 1.47 -21.28 15.12
CA ARG A 366 1.15 -22.50 14.34
C ARG A 366 0.08 -23.43 14.93
N THR A 367 -0.51 -23.11 16.07
CA THR A 367 -1.40 -23.98 16.83
C THR A 367 -2.90 -23.68 16.67
N THR A 368 -3.29 -22.55 16.07
CA THR A 368 -4.70 -22.26 15.86
C THR A 368 -5.11 -22.58 14.43
N ARG A 369 -6.18 -23.38 14.28
CA ARG A 369 -6.85 -23.62 13.01
C ARG A 369 -7.12 -22.30 12.32
N PRO A 370 -7.14 -22.22 10.95
CA PRO A 370 -7.52 -21.02 10.22
C PRO A 370 -9.01 -20.73 10.49
N GLY A 371 -9.31 -20.31 11.68
CA GLY A 371 -10.58 -19.82 12.11
C GLY A 371 -10.57 -18.33 12.01
N ARG A 372 -11.53 -17.81 11.34
CA ARG A 372 -12.04 -16.45 11.22
C ARG A 372 -11.85 -15.54 12.45
N GLU A 373 -10.67 -15.44 13.02
CA GLU A 373 -10.39 -14.39 13.99
C GLU A 373 -10.45 -13.05 13.27
N LYS A 374 -11.53 -12.34 13.52
CA LYS A 374 -11.75 -10.98 13.11
C LYS A 374 -10.74 -10.14 13.86
N LEU A 375 -9.66 -9.71 13.21
CA LEU A 375 -8.81 -8.68 13.79
C LEU A 375 -9.66 -7.48 14.17
N LYS A 376 -9.48 -7.07 15.40
CA LYS A 376 -10.16 -5.94 15.98
C LYS A 376 -9.44 -4.67 15.54
N PRO A 377 -10.08 -3.50 15.53
CA PRO A 377 -9.44 -2.22 15.26
C PRO A 377 -8.20 -1.96 16.12
N GLU A 378 -8.12 -2.57 17.29
CA GLU A 378 -7.00 -2.49 18.22
C GLU A 378 -5.69 -3.01 17.63
N SER A 379 -5.73 -3.97 16.69
CA SER A 379 -4.53 -4.53 16.05
C SER A 379 -3.70 -3.45 15.32
N GLY A 380 -4.35 -2.44 14.74
CA GLY A 380 -3.65 -1.33 14.10
C GLY A 380 -2.86 -0.48 15.12
N GLY A 381 -3.42 -0.32 16.31
CA GLY A 381 -2.76 0.37 17.41
C GLY A 381 -1.55 -0.37 17.95
N GLU A 382 -1.65 -1.69 18.12
CA GLU A 382 -0.55 -2.54 18.58
C GLU A 382 0.64 -2.49 17.62
N ILE A 383 0.39 -2.63 16.31
CA ILE A 383 1.44 -2.58 15.30
C ILE A 383 2.05 -1.18 15.20
N MET A 384 1.27 -0.11 15.24
CA MET A 384 1.80 1.25 15.24
C MET A 384 2.65 1.50 16.49
N SER A 385 2.20 1.05 17.66
CA SER A 385 2.98 1.13 18.89
C SER A 385 4.34 0.42 18.73
N ALA A 386 4.35 -0.76 18.10
CA ALA A 386 5.58 -1.50 17.83
C ALA A 386 6.53 -0.71 16.90
N TYR A 387 6.03 -0.13 15.81
CA TYR A 387 6.84 0.70 14.93
C TYR A 387 7.44 1.91 15.66
N LEU A 388 6.63 2.63 16.42
CA LEU A 388 7.08 3.80 17.16
C LEU A 388 8.14 3.46 18.23
N ARG A 389 7.96 2.36 18.96
CA ARG A 389 8.94 1.89 19.95
C ARG A 389 10.24 1.40 19.32
N ALA A 390 10.15 0.74 18.16
CA ALA A 390 11.31 0.26 17.42
C ALA A 390 12.10 1.39 16.75
N MET A 391 11.44 2.51 16.45
CA MET A 391 12.05 3.65 15.76
C MET A 391 13.16 4.27 16.62
N PRO A 392 14.39 4.44 16.11
CA PRO A 392 15.46 5.07 16.88
C PRO A 392 15.11 6.47 17.35
N LYS A 393 15.51 6.79 18.57
CA LYS A 393 15.31 8.12 19.17
C LYS A 393 15.82 9.25 18.27
N THR A 394 16.95 9.03 17.60
CA THR A 394 17.59 10.02 16.70
C THR A 394 16.71 10.45 15.54
N LEU A 395 15.75 9.62 15.12
CA LEU A 395 14.79 9.97 14.06
C LEU A 395 13.62 10.80 14.60
N LEU A 396 13.41 10.79 15.91
CA LEU A 396 12.34 11.50 16.60
C LEU A 396 12.83 12.78 17.31
N GLN A 397 14.13 12.98 17.43
CA GLN A 397 14.81 14.17 17.97
C GLN A 397 15.39 15.03 16.86
#